data_761157dde87d6d37dea1697bde00b83b
#
_entry.id   761157dde87d6d37dea1697bde00b83b
#
_cell.length_a   1.000
_cell.length_b   1.000
_cell.length_c   1.000
_cell.angle_alpha   90.00
_cell.angle_beta   90.00
_cell.angle_gamma   90.00
#
_symmetry.space_group_name_H-M   'P 1'
#
loop_
_entity.id
_entity.type
_entity.pdbx_description
1 polymer ?
#
loop_
_entity_poly.entity_id
_entity_poly.type
_entity_poly.pdbx_seq_one_letter_code
_entity_poly.pdbx_strand_id
1 'polypeptide(L)'
;EVSLASNGHIGKKTSYLVSVRQSYLQFLFDMLGLPFLPTFTDAQFKLKIRFNANNELTILGLGGIDNMKLNTKLDGEKAEYILSYLPKIQQETFTLGAVYSHYAGIHVQSVVVSHSYLNNRNTKYLNNDESSTDNLSLKLRSVEQETKFRIENTSTFGNWKINFGANLDYSQYTNTTFQRVYIDEGRTFDYHTYLGMWRWGIFGTINYATTDERFTASLGVRTDANNFSSGMKGMGDQLSPRLSLSYRLTDGLYLSGNAGLYYQLPPYTGLGFKDNNGAWVNKYLRYMSVSQESLGLSWHPGNTFELSAEGFYKQYDKIQFSIADGIPLACKGNDYGVIGNEALSSTAQGRAYGIE
;
A
#
# COMPACT_ATOMS: atom_id res chain seq x y z
N GLU A 1 0.85 -24.92 5.21
CA GLU A 1 2.00 -24.12 4.78
C GLU A 1 3.28 -24.90 5.03
N VAL A 2 4.19 -24.91 4.03
CA VAL A 2 5.58 -25.38 4.22
C VAL A 2 6.50 -24.20 4.00
N SER A 3 7.46 -24.05 4.90
CA SER A 3 8.46 -22.99 4.82
C SER A 3 9.86 -23.55 5.03
N LEU A 4 10.80 -23.00 4.31
CA LEU A 4 12.22 -23.21 4.50
C LEU A 4 12.89 -21.85 4.74
N ALA A 5 13.56 -21.71 5.85
CA ALA A 5 14.28 -20.50 6.18
C ALA A 5 15.72 -20.81 6.65
N SER A 6 16.64 -19.95 6.27
CA SER A 6 18.03 -20.00 6.70
C SER A 6 18.51 -18.60 7.03
N ASN A 7 19.23 -18.45 8.13
CA ASN A 7 19.93 -17.22 8.47
C ASN A 7 21.30 -17.53 9.03
N GLY A 8 22.23 -16.61 8.90
CA GLY A 8 23.58 -16.84 9.37
C GLY A 8 24.56 -15.75 8.95
N HIS A 9 25.82 -16.08 9.05
CA HIS A 9 26.93 -15.20 8.70
C HIS A 9 27.84 -15.83 7.65
N ILE A 10 28.27 -15.01 6.70
CA ILE A 10 29.30 -15.34 5.71
C ILE A 10 30.54 -14.54 6.12
N GLY A 11 31.47 -15.20 6.83
CA GLY A 11 32.61 -14.54 7.45
C GLY A 11 32.21 -13.59 8.58
N LYS A 12 33.05 -12.57 8.86
CA LYS A 12 32.84 -11.64 9.99
C LYS A 12 32.00 -10.37 9.62
N LYS A 13 31.77 -10.13 8.35
CA LYS A 13 31.24 -8.85 7.88
C LYS A 13 29.86 -8.95 7.19
N THR A 14 29.41 -10.15 6.89
CA THR A 14 28.18 -10.35 6.12
C THR A 14 27.23 -11.25 6.89
N SER A 15 25.99 -10.82 7.05
CA SER A 15 24.89 -11.65 7.52
C SER A 15 23.82 -11.79 6.44
N TYR A 16 23.12 -12.92 6.44
CA TYR A 16 22.08 -13.21 5.50
C TYR A 16 20.85 -13.80 6.19
N LEU A 17 19.72 -13.61 5.53
CA LEU A 17 18.45 -14.27 5.80
C LEU A 17 17.83 -14.62 4.45
N VAL A 18 17.36 -15.85 4.29
CA VAL A 18 16.63 -16.33 3.12
C VAL A 18 15.44 -17.14 3.63
N SER A 19 14.28 -16.96 3.04
CA SER A 19 13.09 -17.74 3.35
C SER A 19 12.27 -17.96 2.07
N VAL A 20 11.74 -19.17 1.92
CA VAL A 20 10.78 -19.53 0.86
C VAL A 20 9.60 -20.22 1.53
N ARG A 21 8.39 -19.84 1.13
CA ARG A 21 7.15 -20.41 1.67
C ARG A 21 6.22 -20.83 0.54
N GLN A 22 5.53 -21.94 0.76
CA GLN A 22 4.47 -22.47 -0.12
C GLN A 22 3.22 -22.77 0.70
N SER A 23 2.10 -22.22 0.28
CA SER A 23 0.80 -22.49 0.88
C SER A 23 0.15 -23.76 0.31
N TYR A 24 -0.54 -24.49 1.17
CA TYR A 24 -1.44 -25.59 0.82
C TYR A 24 -2.91 -25.27 1.15
N LEU A 25 -3.28 -24.00 1.20
CA LEU A 25 -4.65 -23.56 1.48
C LEU A 25 -5.66 -24.13 0.47
N GLN A 26 -5.24 -24.33 -0.77
CA GLN A 26 -6.05 -24.95 -1.81
C GLN A 26 -6.65 -26.30 -1.35
N PHE A 27 -5.82 -27.17 -0.73
CA PHE A 27 -6.27 -28.47 -0.23
C PHE A 27 -7.31 -28.33 0.89
N LEU A 28 -7.06 -27.43 1.85
CA LEU A 28 -8.00 -27.16 2.93
C LEU A 28 -9.33 -26.58 2.42
N PHE A 29 -9.27 -25.66 1.46
CA PHE A 29 -10.46 -25.01 0.90
C PHE A 29 -11.28 -25.96 0.05
N ASP A 30 -10.62 -26.88 -0.68
CA ASP A 30 -11.29 -27.96 -1.42
C ASP A 30 -12.03 -28.92 -0.46
N MET A 31 -11.37 -29.33 0.63
CA MET A 31 -11.98 -30.16 1.68
C MET A 31 -13.17 -29.49 2.37
N LEU A 32 -13.13 -28.18 2.54
CA LEU A 32 -14.23 -27.40 3.14
C LEU A 32 -15.35 -27.07 2.16
N GLY A 33 -15.24 -27.48 0.90
CA GLY A 33 -16.22 -27.18 -0.12
C GLY A 33 -16.32 -25.67 -0.43
N LEU A 34 -15.20 -24.94 -0.41
CA LEU A 34 -15.20 -23.52 -0.74
C LEU A 34 -15.11 -23.29 -2.25
N PRO A 35 -15.75 -22.25 -2.79
CA PRO A 35 -15.84 -22.02 -4.24
C PRO A 35 -14.54 -21.48 -4.86
N PHE A 36 -13.52 -21.19 -4.07
CA PHE A 36 -12.23 -20.67 -4.52
C PHE A 36 -11.06 -21.41 -3.85
N LEU A 37 -10.00 -21.61 -4.61
CA LEU A 37 -8.85 -22.43 -4.25
C LEU A 37 -7.56 -21.60 -4.34
N PRO A 38 -7.19 -20.88 -3.27
CA PRO A 38 -6.01 -20.03 -3.27
C PRO A 38 -4.73 -20.83 -3.07
N THR A 39 -3.68 -20.44 -3.79
CA THR A 39 -2.30 -20.87 -3.56
C THR A 39 -1.39 -19.67 -3.55
N PHE A 40 -0.41 -19.65 -2.68
CA PHE A 40 0.64 -18.64 -2.72
C PHE A 40 2.02 -19.27 -2.54
N THR A 41 2.97 -18.70 -3.22
CA THR A 41 4.40 -18.99 -3.08
C THR A 41 5.10 -17.67 -2.89
N ASP A 42 5.89 -17.54 -1.84
CA ASP A 42 6.68 -16.34 -1.61
C ASP A 42 8.12 -16.66 -1.23
N ALA A 43 8.99 -15.74 -1.54
CA ALA A 43 10.40 -15.80 -1.18
C ALA A 43 10.89 -14.43 -0.72
N GLN A 44 11.79 -14.43 0.24
CA GLN A 44 12.45 -13.23 0.69
C GLN A 44 13.90 -13.49 1.00
N PHE A 45 14.73 -12.46 0.79
CA PHE A 45 16.11 -12.48 1.23
C PHE A 45 16.53 -11.12 1.77
N LYS A 46 17.49 -11.12 2.68
CA LYS A 46 18.19 -9.95 3.18
C LYS A 46 19.66 -10.27 3.31
N LEU A 47 20.47 -9.43 2.72
CA LEU A 47 21.94 -9.50 2.83
C LEU A 47 22.43 -8.20 3.44
N LYS A 48 23.16 -8.29 4.54
CA LYS A 48 23.71 -7.13 5.24
C LYS A 48 25.23 -7.26 5.25
N ILE A 49 25.92 -6.30 4.65
CA ILE A 49 27.38 -6.28 4.46
C ILE A 49 27.94 -5.07 5.23
N ARG A 50 28.76 -5.30 6.22
CA ARG A 50 29.46 -4.26 6.94
C ARG A 50 30.87 -4.11 6.37
N PHE A 51 31.11 -3.08 5.57
CA PHE A 51 32.43 -2.82 4.98
C PHE A 51 33.46 -2.46 6.05
N ASN A 52 33.09 -1.60 6.99
CA ASN A 52 33.84 -1.15 8.15
C ASN A 52 32.92 -0.67 9.27
N ALA A 53 33.48 -0.07 10.32
CA ALA A 53 32.69 0.44 11.45
C ALA A 53 31.65 1.51 11.05
N ASN A 54 31.93 2.25 9.97
CA ASN A 54 31.13 3.41 9.56
C ASN A 54 30.26 3.16 8.32
N ASN A 55 30.43 2.04 7.62
CA ASN A 55 29.77 1.85 6.33
C ASN A 55 29.13 0.47 6.23
N GLU A 56 27.85 0.47 5.90
CA GLU A 56 27.03 -0.73 5.81
C GLU A 56 26.13 -0.68 4.55
N LEU A 57 26.00 -1.80 3.87
CA LEU A 57 25.06 -2.00 2.78
C LEU A 57 24.09 -3.12 3.15
N THR A 58 22.80 -2.84 3.07
CA THR A 58 21.74 -3.85 3.16
C THR A 58 21.07 -4.01 1.81
N ILE A 59 20.98 -5.22 1.29
CA ILE A 59 20.23 -5.58 0.10
C ILE A 59 19.06 -6.46 0.54
N LEU A 60 17.87 -6.21 0.07
CA LEU A 60 16.69 -7.00 0.39
C LEU A 60 15.85 -7.28 -0.87
N GLY A 61 15.24 -8.43 -0.89
CA GLY A 61 14.28 -8.81 -1.93
C GLY A 61 13.11 -9.55 -1.32
N LEU A 62 11.92 -9.25 -1.85
CA LEU A 62 10.66 -9.89 -1.53
C LEU A 62 9.98 -10.22 -2.85
N GLY A 63 9.39 -11.41 -2.96
CA GLY A 63 8.60 -11.77 -4.14
C GLY A 63 7.53 -12.76 -3.78
N GLY A 64 6.41 -12.71 -4.50
CA GLY A 64 5.27 -13.59 -4.29
C GLY A 64 4.51 -13.84 -5.59
N ILE A 65 3.94 -15.05 -5.68
CA ILE A 65 3.04 -15.46 -6.73
C ILE A 65 1.79 -16.02 -6.05
N ASP A 66 0.66 -15.36 -6.29
CA ASP A 66 -0.64 -15.74 -5.79
C ASP A 66 -1.54 -16.18 -6.93
N ASN A 67 -2.20 -17.30 -6.77
CA ASN A 67 -3.17 -17.84 -7.72
C ASN A 67 -4.45 -18.22 -7.00
N MET A 68 -5.58 -17.78 -7.50
CA MET A 68 -6.90 -18.20 -7.06
C MET A 68 -7.63 -18.87 -8.22
N LYS A 69 -7.79 -20.19 -8.12
CA LYS A 69 -8.60 -21.00 -9.04
C LYS A 69 -10.03 -21.10 -8.51
N LEU A 70 -10.97 -21.37 -9.40
CA LEU A 70 -12.37 -21.66 -9.04
C LEU A 70 -12.55 -23.14 -8.79
N ASN A 71 -13.33 -23.51 -7.77
CA ASN A 71 -13.76 -24.88 -7.50
C ASN A 71 -15.08 -25.16 -8.22
N THR A 72 -15.00 -25.39 -9.51
CA THR A 72 -16.18 -25.62 -10.37
C THR A 72 -16.82 -26.99 -10.20
N LYS A 73 -16.33 -27.80 -9.25
CA LYS A 73 -16.92 -29.14 -8.94
C LYS A 73 -18.00 -29.06 -7.89
N LEU A 74 -18.21 -27.88 -7.29
CA LEU A 74 -19.22 -27.69 -6.26
C LEU A 74 -20.60 -27.53 -6.87
N ASP A 75 -21.57 -28.26 -6.28
CA ASP A 75 -22.98 -28.19 -6.63
C ASP A 75 -23.75 -27.40 -5.59
N GLY A 76 -24.88 -26.78 -6.01
CA GLY A 76 -25.81 -26.07 -5.14
C GLY A 76 -25.88 -24.57 -5.41
N GLU A 77 -27.07 -24.01 -5.25
CA GLU A 77 -27.40 -22.61 -5.59
C GLU A 77 -26.42 -21.57 -5.04
N LYS A 78 -25.97 -21.73 -3.78
CA LYS A 78 -25.02 -20.81 -3.17
C LYS A 78 -23.65 -20.86 -3.84
N ALA A 79 -23.16 -22.06 -4.16
CA ALA A 79 -21.88 -22.25 -4.83
C ALA A 79 -21.93 -21.72 -6.26
N GLU A 80 -22.98 -22.05 -6.99
CA GLU A 80 -23.23 -21.56 -8.35
C GLU A 80 -23.31 -20.04 -8.39
N TYR A 81 -24.07 -19.43 -7.46
CA TYR A 81 -24.15 -17.97 -7.33
C TYR A 81 -22.78 -17.34 -7.12
N ILE A 82 -21.97 -17.82 -6.17
CA ILE A 82 -20.64 -17.28 -5.92
C ILE A 82 -19.74 -17.50 -7.15
N LEU A 83 -19.73 -18.68 -7.74
CA LEU A 83 -18.96 -19.02 -8.94
C LEU A 83 -19.38 -18.18 -10.16
N SER A 84 -20.63 -17.71 -10.21
CA SER A 84 -21.13 -16.88 -11.32
C SER A 84 -20.43 -15.52 -11.43
N TYR A 85 -19.96 -14.93 -10.34
CA TYR A 85 -19.31 -13.62 -10.33
C TYR A 85 -17.80 -13.67 -10.01
N LEU A 86 -17.27 -14.71 -9.36
CA LEU A 86 -15.85 -14.81 -9.04
C LEU A 86 -14.99 -14.96 -10.30
N PRO A 87 -13.95 -14.14 -10.51
CA PRO A 87 -12.95 -14.36 -11.53
C PRO A 87 -11.85 -15.33 -11.03
N LYS A 88 -11.10 -15.90 -11.94
CA LYS A 88 -9.76 -16.42 -11.66
C LYS A 88 -8.83 -15.25 -11.44
N ILE A 89 -8.04 -15.27 -10.38
CA ILE A 89 -7.11 -14.18 -10.03
C ILE A 89 -5.69 -14.73 -10.01
N GLN A 90 -4.78 -14.01 -10.63
CA GLN A 90 -3.35 -14.27 -10.58
C GLN A 90 -2.63 -12.97 -10.25
N GLN A 91 -1.71 -13.02 -9.31
CA GLN A 91 -0.89 -11.89 -8.91
C GLN A 91 0.57 -12.31 -8.83
N GLU A 92 1.43 -11.49 -9.39
CA GLU A 92 2.88 -11.59 -9.30
C GLU A 92 3.42 -10.29 -8.72
N THR A 93 4.20 -10.37 -7.67
CA THR A 93 4.79 -9.19 -7.05
C THR A 93 6.25 -9.44 -6.70
N PHE A 94 7.07 -8.41 -6.84
CA PHE A 94 8.38 -8.40 -6.24
C PHE A 94 8.82 -6.98 -5.86
N THR A 95 9.68 -6.90 -4.87
CA THR A 95 10.40 -5.67 -4.51
C THR A 95 11.86 -6.02 -4.26
N LEU A 96 12.75 -5.29 -4.92
CA LEU A 96 14.19 -5.33 -4.70
C LEU A 96 14.66 -3.98 -4.20
N GLY A 97 15.45 -3.95 -3.13
CA GLY A 97 15.93 -2.71 -2.55
C GLY A 97 17.36 -2.81 -2.01
N ALA A 98 18.03 -1.67 -1.98
CA ALA A 98 19.32 -1.50 -1.38
C ALA A 98 19.34 -0.26 -0.49
N VAL A 99 19.92 -0.38 0.71
CA VAL A 99 20.11 0.69 1.67
C VAL A 99 21.61 0.76 2.00
N TYR A 100 22.23 1.87 1.61
CA TYR A 100 23.58 2.19 2.08
C TYR A 100 23.48 3.15 3.26
N SER A 101 24.15 2.82 4.37
CA SER A 101 24.20 3.62 5.58
C SER A 101 25.63 4.01 5.93
N HIS A 102 25.85 5.30 6.18
CA HIS A 102 27.11 5.86 6.66
C HIS A 102 26.92 6.42 8.07
N TYR A 103 27.71 5.93 9.00
CA TYR A 103 27.69 6.34 10.42
C TYR A 103 28.83 7.31 10.68
N ALA A 104 28.53 8.56 10.99
CA ALA A 104 29.50 9.64 11.22
C ALA A 104 29.24 10.31 12.58
N GLY A 105 29.76 9.76 13.65
CA GLY A 105 29.54 10.25 15.00
C GLY A 105 28.05 10.20 15.38
N ILE A 106 27.44 11.38 15.58
CA ILE A 106 26.01 11.50 15.93
C ILE A 106 25.09 11.40 14.71
N HIS A 107 25.61 11.31 13.50
CA HIS A 107 24.86 11.31 12.25
C HIS A 107 24.80 9.91 11.64
N VAL A 108 23.65 9.56 11.10
CA VAL A 108 23.45 8.40 10.24
C VAL A 108 22.86 8.91 8.91
N GLN A 109 23.65 8.77 7.85
CA GLN A 109 23.23 9.13 6.50
C GLN A 109 22.84 7.87 5.75
N SER A 110 21.68 7.88 5.11
CA SER A 110 21.18 6.73 4.36
C SER A 110 20.80 7.12 2.94
N VAL A 111 21.18 6.25 2.00
CA VAL A 111 20.73 6.30 0.60
C VAL A 111 19.98 5.02 0.33
N VAL A 112 18.76 5.15 -0.15
CA VAL A 112 17.87 4.02 -0.46
C VAL A 112 17.50 4.05 -1.92
N VAL A 113 17.60 2.89 -2.59
CA VAL A 113 17.08 2.66 -3.94
C VAL A 113 16.21 1.41 -3.87
N SER A 114 15.02 1.45 -4.44
CA SER A 114 14.16 0.27 -4.55
C SER A 114 13.37 0.28 -5.84
N HIS A 115 13.04 -0.93 -6.31
CA HIS A 115 12.12 -1.15 -7.42
C HIS A 115 11.08 -2.17 -7.00
N SER A 116 9.81 -1.83 -7.19
CA SER A 116 8.66 -2.69 -6.94
C SER A 116 7.90 -2.94 -8.23
N TYR A 117 7.41 -4.16 -8.38
CA TYR A 117 6.61 -4.61 -9.50
C TYR A 117 5.39 -5.37 -8.99
N LEU A 118 4.23 -5.08 -9.53
CA LEU A 118 2.97 -5.77 -9.28
C LEU A 118 2.26 -6.02 -10.60
N ASN A 119 1.86 -7.26 -10.87
CA ASN A 119 1.10 -7.65 -12.06
C ASN A 119 -0.13 -8.44 -11.62
N ASN A 120 -1.30 -7.86 -11.82
CA ASN A 120 -2.59 -8.47 -11.54
C ASN A 120 -3.25 -8.92 -12.83
N ARG A 121 -3.81 -10.13 -12.81
CA ARG A 121 -4.58 -10.70 -13.92
C ARG A 121 -5.87 -11.30 -13.39
N ASN A 122 -7.01 -10.81 -13.90
CA ASN A 122 -8.32 -11.37 -13.59
C ASN A 122 -8.93 -11.88 -14.88
N THR A 123 -9.48 -13.10 -14.86
CA THR A 123 -10.13 -13.71 -16.02
C THR A 123 -11.44 -14.33 -15.58
N LYS A 124 -12.52 -14.03 -16.29
CA LYS A 124 -13.85 -14.60 -16.07
C LYS A 124 -14.47 -15.01 -17.39
N TYR A 125 -15.04 -16.18 -17.39
CA TYR A 125 -15.86 -16.71 -18.49
C TYR A 125 -17.31 -16.85 -18.03
N LEU A 126 -18.25 -16.66 -18.94
CA LEU A 126 -19.67 -16.91 -18.71
C LEU A 126 -19.86 -18.39 -18.31
N ASN A 127 -20.60 -18.62 -17.23
CA ASN A 127 -20.81 -19.96 -16.65
C ASN A 127 -19.50 -20.73 -16.35
N ASN A 128 -18.36 -20.04 -16.25
CA ASN A 128 -17.02 -20.62 -16.10
C ASN A 128 -16.61 -21.56 -17.28
N ASP A 129 -17.27 -21.42 -18.44
CA ASP A 129 -16.97 -22.22 -19.64
C ASP A 129 -15.85 -21.57 -20.46
N GLU A 130 -14.68 -22.19 -20.44
CA GLU A 130 -13.48 -21.75 -21.15
C GLU A 130 -13.32 -22.35 -22.54
N SER A 131 -14.32 -23.14 -23.01
CA SER A 131 -14.26 -23.84 -24.30
C SER A 131 -14.26 -22.86 -25.50
N SER A 132 -14.81 -21.67 -25.33
CA SER A 132 -14.85 -20.63 -26.37
C SER A 132 -14.43 -19.27 -25.85
N THR A 133 -13.73 -18.50 -26.68
CA THR A 133 -13.42 -17.07 -26.44
C THR A 133 -14.69 -16.21 -26.42
N ASP A 134 -15.79 -16.67 -26.99
CA ASP A 134 -17.06 -15.97 -26.98
C ASP A 134 -17.67 -15.92 -25.57
N ASN A 135 -17.30 -16.84 -24.71
CA ASN A 135 -17.71 -16.86 -23.31
C ASN A 135 -16.85 -15.94 -22.41
N LEU A 136 -15.79 -15.35 -22.95
CA LEU A 136 -14.95 -14.42 -22.18
C LEU A 136 -15.75 -13.19 -21.78
N SER A 137 -15.98 -12.99 -20.48
CA SER A 137 -16.70 -11.85 -19.92
C SER A 137 -15.79 -10.80 -19.31
N LEU A 138 -14.66 -11.20 -18.70
CA LEU A 138 -13.65 -10.30 -18.14
C LEU A 138 -12.25 -10.83 -18.43
N LYS A 139 -11.39 -9.99 -18.96
CA LYS A 139 -9.95 -10.19 -19.01
C LYS A 139 -9.26 -8.87 -18.65
N LEU A 140 -8.70 -8.84 -17.46
CA LEU A 140 -7.97 -7.68 -16.96
C LEU A 140 -6.52 -8.07 -16.75
N ARG A 141 -5.63 -7.18 -17.15
CA ARG A 141 -4.22 -7.18 -16.75
C ARG A 141 -3.82 -5.76 -16.36
N SER A 142 -3.39 -5.58 -15.11
CA SER A 142 -2.80 -4.33 -14.65
C SER A 142 -1.39 -4.56 -14.14
N VAL A 143 -0.47 -3.68 -14.52
CA VAL A 143 0.92 -3.71 -14.07
C VAL A 143 1.25 -2.37 -13.43
N GLU A 144 1.76 -2.41 -12.21
CA GLU A 144 2.28 -1.27 -11.48
C GLU A 144 3.76 -1.46 -11.23
N GLN A 145 4.56 -0.44 -11.51
CA GLN A 145 5.99 -0.43 -11.24
C GLN A 145 6.37 0.89 -10.58
N GLU A 146 7.20 0.81 -9.56
CA GLU A 146 7.70 1.99 -8.87
C GLU A 146 9.19 1.86 -8.60
N THR A 147 9.97 2.79 -9.13
CA THR A 147 11.39 2.95 -8.77
C THR A 147 11.50 4.14 -7.83
N LYS A 148 12.06 3.91 -6.65
CA LYS A 148 12.17 4.93 -5.58
C LYS A 148 13.63 5.17 -5.24
N PHE A 149 13.96 6.45 -5.11
CA PHE A 149 15.21 6.93 -4.58
C PHE A 149 14.93 7.80 -3.36
N ARG A 150 15.64 7.57 -2.26
CA ARG A 150 15.51 8.36 -1.04
C ARG A 150 16.87 8.61 -0.42
N ILE A 151 17.07 9.83 0.04
CA ILE A 151 18.21 10.22 0.87
C ILE A 151 17.70 10.77 2.18
N GLU A 152 18.35 10.43 3.27
CA GLU A 152 17.99 10.96 4.59
C GLU A 152 19.21 11.05 5.50
N ASN A 153 19.12 11.96 6.46
CA ASN A 153 20.06 12.09 7.55
C ASN A 153 19.32 12.06 8.88
N THR A 154 19.79 11.25 9.79
CA THR A 154 19.34 11.22 11.18
C THR A 154 20.47 11.67 12.08
N SER A 155 20.23 12.62 12.95
CA SER A 155 21.20 13.15 13.91
C SER A 155 20.64 12.99 15.32
N THR A 156 21.45 12.43 16.24
CA THR A 156 21.05 12.25 17.65
C THR A 156 22.01 13.01 18.55
N PHE A 157 21.52 14.00 19.31
CA PHE A 157 22.31 14.79 20.23
C PHE A 157 21.54 15.05 21.53
N GLY A 158 22.06 14.53 22.62
CA GLY A 158 21.37 14.56 23.90
C GLY A 158 19.96 13.97 23.80
N ASN A 159 18.97 14.73 24.20
CA ASN A 159 17.57 14.36 24.23
C ASN A 159 16.85 14.54 22.88
N TRP A 160 17.56 14.98 21.84
CA TRP A 160 16.99 15.29 20.53
C TRP A 160 17.41 14.30 19.46
N LYS A 161 16.47 13.92 18.62
CA LYS A 161 16.72 13.18 17.39
C LYS A 161 16.04 13.89 16.23
N ILE A 162 16.83 14.36 15.27
CA ILE A 162 16.36 15.05 14.08
C ILE A 162 16.58 14.14 12.88
N ASN A 163 15.52 13.96 12.08
CA ASN A 163 15.58 13.26 10.80
C ASN A 163 15.05 14.20 9.71
N PHE A 164 15.73 14.25 8.57
CA PHE A 164 15.25 14.96 7.38
C PHE A 164 15.73 14.25 6.12
N GLY A 165 14.97 14.41 5.05
CA GLY A 165 15.29 13.74 3.79
C GLY A 165 14.42 14.20 2.63
N ALA A 166 14.75 13.60 1.47
CA ALA A 166 14.01 13.78 0.23
C ALA A 166 13.82 12.43 -0.47
N ASN A 167 12.77 12.34 -1.26
CA ASN A 167 12.50 11.20 -2.13
C ASN A 167 12.18 11.66 -3.55
N LEU A 168 12.53 10.81 -4.51
CA LEU A 168 12.18 10.92 -5.92
C LEU A 168 11.72 9.55 -6.39
N ASP A 169 10.50 9.47 -6.90
CA ASP A 169 9.88 8.22 -7.30
C ASP A 169 9.46 8.33 -8.77
N TYR A 170 9.66 7.27 -9.55
CA TYR A 170 9.07 7.11 -10.86
C TYR A 170 8.09 5.95 -10.85
N SER A 171 6.84 6.25 -11.15
CA SER A 171 5.74 5.28 -11.16
C SER A 171 5.24 5.06 -12.58
N GLN A 172 5.00 3.80 -12.92
CA GLN A 172 4.41 3.38 -14.18
C GLN A 172 3.19 2.50 -13.89
N TYR A 173 2.13 2.72 -14.62
CA TYR A 173 0.92 1.90 -14.57
C TYR A 173 0.45 1.59 -15.98
N THR A 174 0.16 0.33 -16.23
CA THR A 174 -0.53 -0.11 -17.45
C THR A 174 -1.77 -0.89 -17.08
N ASN A 175 -2.82 -0.71 -17.85
CA ASN A 175 -4.05 -1.49 -17.71
C ASN A 175 -4.56 -1.88 -19.09
N THR A 176 -4.89 -3.15 -19.24
CA THR A 176 -5.61 -3.68 -20.38
C THR A 176 -6.80 -4.43 -19.84
N THR A 177 -8.00 -3.95 -20.14
CA THR A 177 -9.25 -4.52 -19.66
C THR A 177 -10.18 -4.76 -20.83
N PHE A 178 -10.59 -6.01 -21.00
CA PHE A 178 -11.71 -6.41 -21.81
C PHE A 178 -12.83 -6.86 -20.88
N GLN A 179 -14.04 -6.28 -21.02
CA GLN A 179 -15.19 -6.65 -20.21
C GLN A 179 -16.47 -6.58 -21.06
N ARG A 180 -17.28 -7.63 -21.00
CA ARG A 180 -18.65 -7.64 -21.53
C ARG A 180 -19.63 -7.39 -20.39
N VAL A 181 -20.45 -6.37 -20.53
CA VAL A 181 -21.53 -6.06 -19.59
C VAL A 181 -22.82 -6.54 -20.23
N TYR A 182 -23.45 -7.55 -19.64
CA TYR A 182 -24.66 -8.19 -20.17
C TYR A 182 -25.95 -7.48 -19.75
N ILE A 183 -25.88 -6.31 -19.14
CA ILE A 183 -27.01 -5.50 -18.74
C ILE A 183 -27.30 -4.53 -19.88
N ASP A 184 -28.58 -4.44 -20.33
CA ASP A 184 -29.06 -3.51 -21.36
C ASP A 184 -28.26 -3.51 -22.67
N GLU A 185 -28.52 -4.43 -23.59
CA GLU A 185 -27.96 -4.50 -24.96
C GLU A 185 -26.47 -4.90 -25.08
N GLY A 186 -25.86 -5.48 -24.07
CA GLY A 186 -24.54 -6.13 -24.18
C GLY A 186 -23.43 -5.18 -24.61
N ARG A 187 -22.97 -4.30 -23.73
CA ARG A 187 -21.83 -3.41 -23.99
C ARG A 187 -20.52 -4.15 -23.81
N THR A 188 -19.61 -3.97 -24.77
CA THR A 188 -18.22 -4.41 -24.65
C THR A 188 -17.34 -3.22 -24.31
N PHE A 189 -16.57 -3.34 -23.24
CA PHE A 189 -15.55 -2.39 -22.85
C PHE A 189 -14.19 -2.97 -23.19
N ASP A 190 -13.46 -2.34 -24.11
CA ASP A 190 -12.09 -2.72 -24.46
C ASP A 190 -11.20 -1.50 -24.23
N TYR A 191 -10.34 -1.59 -23.24
CA TYR A 191 -9.64 -0.45 -22.70
C TYR A 191 -8.16 -0.75 -22.52
N HIS A 192 -7.33 0.19 -22.98
CA HIS A 192 -5.90 0.15 -22.78
C HIS A 192 -5.36 1.51 -22.34
N THR A 193 -4.54 1.53 -21.29
CA THR A 193 -3.88 2.76 -20.86
C THR A 193 -2.45 2.51 -20.38
N TYR A 194 -1.64 3.56 -20.50
CA TYR A 194 -0.33 3.69 -19.89
C TYR A 194 -0.22 5.03 -19.19
N LEU A 195 0.23 5.02 -17.94
CA LEU A 195 0.53 6.20 -17.13
C LEU A 195 1.99 6.13 -16.69
N GLY A 196 2.76 7.18 -16.93
CA GLY A 196 4.10 7.40 -16.37
C GLY A 196 4.12 8.70 -15.57
N MET A 197 4.65 8.69 -14.35
CA MET A 197 4.59 9.83 -13.45
C MET A 197 5.82 9.90 -12.54
N TRP A 198 6.40 11.10 -12.43
CA TRP A 198 7.38 11.45 -11.42
C TRP A 198 6.70 11.99 -10.17
N ARG A 199 7.17 11.54 -9.02
CA ARG A 199 6.77 12.05 -7.71
C ARG A 199 8.01 12.44 -6.92
N TRP A 200 7.93 13.52 -6.17
CA TRP A 200 9.01 13.96 -5.31
C TRP A 200 8.46 14.50 -3.99
N GLY A 201 9.25 14.43 -2.95
CA GLY A 201 8.86 14.91 -1.64
C GLY A 201 10.04 15.21 -0.76
N ILE A 202 9.80 16.05 0.23
CA ILE A 202 10.72 16.34 1.32
C ILE A 202 10.03 16.13 2.66
N PHE A 203 10.78 15.75 3.65
CA PHE A 203 10.26 15.54 4.99
C PHE A 203 11.28 15.88 6.06
N GLY A 204 10.78 16.21 7.24
CA GLY A 204 11.59 16.40 8.43
C GLY A 204 10.82 16.00 9.68
N THR A 205 11.52 15.49 10.68
CA THR A 205 10.95 15.13 11.98
C THR A 205 11.93 15.51 13.08
N ILE A 206 11.43 16.15 14.13
CA ILE A 206 12.17 16.47 15.33
C ILE A 206 11.51 15.68 16.46
N ASN A 207 12.29 14.85 17.15
CA ASN A 207 11.85 14.10 18.30
C ASN A 207 12.62 14.56 19.54
N TYR A 208 11.92 14.67 20.63
CA TYR A 208 12.46 15.01 21.94
C TYR A 208 12.01 13.95 22.96
N ALA A 209 12.90 13.53 23.83
CA ALA A 209 12.58 12.69 24.98
C ALA A 209 13.31 13.24 26.20
N THR A 210 12.62 13.35 27.34
CA THR A 210 13.26 13.69 28.62
C THR A 210 14.21 12.56 29.04
N THR A 211 15.23 12.89 29.83
CA THR A 211 16.25 11.91 30.26
C THR A 211 15.65 10.76 31.07
N ASP A 212 14.56 10.98 31.75
CA ASP A 212 13.79 9.97 32.50
C ASP A 212 12.73 9.25 31.61
N GLU A 213 12.71 9.56 30.30
CA GLU A 213 11.75 9.06 29.30
C GLU A 213 10.29 9.27 29.71
N ARG A 214 10.03 10.21 30.63
CA ARG A 214 8.69 10.50 31.13
C ARG A 214 7.84 11.27 30.13
N PHE A 215 8.49 12.13 29.34
CA PHE A 215 7.84 12.89 28.28
C PHE A 215 8.55 12.68 26.95
N THR A 216 7.77 12.36 25.91
CA THR A 216 8.26 12.31 24.52
C THR A 216 7.37 13.16 23.63
N ALA A 217 8.00 13.89 22.69
CA ALA A 217 7.31 14.68 21.68
C ALA A 217 7.94 14.44 20.32
N SER A 218 7.12 14.36 19.28
CA SER A 218 7.55 14.28 17.89
C SER A 218 6.77 15.27 17.05
N LEU A 219 7.49 16.16 16.37
CA LEU A 219 6.94 17.09 15.39
C LEU A 219 7.50 16.72 14.02
N GLY A 220 6.63 16.40 13.08
CA GLY A 220 6.97 16.07 11.72
C GLY A 220 6.31 16.98 10.70
N VAL A 221 6.96 17.18 9.58
CA VAL A 221 6.39 17.84 8.41
C VAL A 221 6.82 17.08 7.16
N ARG A 222 5.90 16.90 6.25
CA ARG A 222 6.14 16.29 4.94
C ARG A 222 5.38 17.07 3.87
N THR A 223 5.93 17.11 2.67
CA THR A 223 5.21 17.55 1.50
C THR A 223 5.61 16.72 0.30
N ASP A 224 4.63 16.42 -0.55
CA ASP A 224 4.79 15.61 -1.75
C ASP A 224 4.18 16.35 -2.94
N ALA A 225 4.72 16.07 -4.12
CA ALA A 225 4.20 16.60 -5.38
C ALA A 225 4.42 15.57 -6.51
N ASN A 226 3.74 15.78 -7.64
CA ASN A 226 3.94 14.98 -8.84
C ASN A 226 3.68 15.79 -10.11
N ASN A 227 4.06 15.24 -11.26
CA ASN A 227 3.90 15.89 -12.56
C ASN A 227 2.62 15.50 -13.31
N PHE A 228 1.71 14.75 -12.70
CA PHE A 228 0.49 14.29 -13.35
C PHE A 228 -0.46 15.45 -13.64
N SER A 229 -0.76 16.29 -12.66
CA SER A 229 -1.69 17.40 -12.79
C SER A 229 -1.17 18.70 -12.19
N SER A 230 -1.71 19.84 -12.63
CA SER A 230 -1.40 21.14 -12.04
C SER A 230 -1.80 21.24 -10.57
N GLY A 231 -2.90 20.58 -10.17
CA GLY A 231 -3.41 20.56 -8.79
C GLY A 231 -2.61 19.66 -7.83
N MET A 232 -1.62 18.89 -8.34
CA MET A 232 -0.75 18.02 -7.55
C MET A 232 0.75 18.36 -7.70
N LYS A 233 1.08 19.40 -8.47
CA LYS A 233 2.47 19.82 -8.74
C LYS A 233 3.04 20.74 -7.67
N GLY A 234 2.21 21.49 -6.98
CA GLY A 234 2.63 22.43 -5.94
C GLY A 234 2.94 21.72 -4.64
N MET A 235 4.18 21.81 -4.14
CA MET A 235 4.54 21.20 -2.85
C MET A 235 3.79 21.82 -1.66
N GLY A 236 3.39 23.10 -1.73
CA GLY A 236 2.62 23.76 -0.68
C GLY A 236 1.20 23.22 -0.49
N ASP A 237 0.62 22.60 -1.52
CA ASP A 237 -0.76 22.10 -1.51
C ASP A 237 -0.92 20.78 -0.72
N GLN A 238 0.17 20.07 -0.49
CA GLN A 238 0.22 18.78 0.23
C GLN A 238 1.06 18.85 1.50
N LEU A 239 1.10 20.01 2.16
CA LEU A 239 1.82 20.17 3.43
C LEU A 239 1.15 19.34 4.53
N SER A 240 1.88 18.40 5.11
CA SER A 240 1.43 17.37 6.04
C SER A 240 2.14 17.51 7.40
N PRO A 241 1.69 18.44 8.28
CA PRO A 241 2.18 18.54 9.65
C PRO A 241 1.66 17.39 10.50
N ARG A 242 2.47 16.94 11.45
CA ARG A 242 2.14 15.84 12.37
C ARG A 242 2.73 16.12 13.74
N LEU A 243 1.95 15.91 14.78
CA LEU A 243 2.36 16.03 16.17
C LEU A 243 2.02 14.73 16.90
N SER A 244 2.95 14.24 17.69
CA SER A 244 2.73 13.11 18.60
C SER A 244 3.33 13.46 19.96
N LEU A 245 2.58 13.23 21.01
CA LEU A 245 2.98 13.47 22.39
C LEU A 245 2.71 12.23 23.20
N SER A 246 3.60 11.89 24.14
CA SER A 246 3.36 10.85 25.13
C SER A 246 3.90 11.30 26.49
N TYR A 247 3.14 11.04 27.54
CA TYR A 247 3.50 11.36 28.89
C TYR A 247 3.22 10.17 29.82
N ARG A 248 4.22 9.76 30.61
CA ARG A 248 4.11 8.75 31.62
C ARG A 248 3.54 9.38 32.89
N LEU A 249 2.27 9.13 33.18
CA LEU A 249 1.55 9.65 34.35
C LEU A 249 2.09 9.04 35.65
N THR A 250 2.21 7.71 35.66
CA THR A 250 2.80 6.91 36.74
C THR A 250 3.62 5.77 36.14
N ASP A 251 4.28 4.97 36.97
CA ASP A 251 4.94 3.77 36.48
C ASP A 251 3.93 2.82 35.86
N GLY A 252 4.12 2.56 34.57
CA GLY A 252 3.25 1.71 33.76
C GLY A 252 1.98 2.38 33.21
N LEU A 253 1.68 3.66 33.50
CA LEU A 253 0.52 4.37 32.94
C LEU A 253 0.96 5.51 32.01
N TYR A 254 0.54 5.44 30.75
CA TYR A 254 0.93 6.40 29.71
C TYR A 254 -0.30 7.06 29.08
N LEU A 255 -0.23 8.37 28.93
CA LEU A 255 -1.17 9.15 28.14
C LEU A 255 -0.49 9.53 26.83
N SER A 256 -1.12 9.25 25.68
CA SER A 256 -0.61 9.59 24.36
C SER A 256 -1.64 10.34 23.52
N GLY A 257 -1.18 11.26 22.68
CA GLY A 257 -2.05 11.99 21.77
C GLY A 257 -1.34 12.24 20.45
N ASN A 258 -2.09 12.14 19.36
CA ASN A 258 -1.60 12.37 18.01
C ASN A 258 -2.54 13.30 17.26
N ALA A 259 -1.96 14.19 16.46
CA ALA A 259 -2.72 15.02 15.51
C ALA A 259 -1.92 15.16 14.22
N GLY A 260 -2.58 15.08 13.07
CA GLY A 260 -1.87 15.20 11.80
C GLY A 260 -2.76 15.33 10.60
N LEU A 261 -2.20 15.93 9.55
CA LEU A 261 -2.78 16.02 8.22
C LEU A 261 -1.99 15.10 7.28
N TYR A 262 -2.71 14.24 6.57
CA TYR A 262 -2.11 13.24 5.68
C TYR A 262 -2.68 13.37 4.28
N TYR A 263 -1.87 13.03 3.28
CA TYR A 263 -2.27 13.04 1.87
C TYR A 263 -2.01 11.69 1.24
N GLN A 264 -2.94 11.25 0.39
CA GLN A 264 -2.84 10.02 -0.39
C GLN A 264 -3.11 10.30 -1.86
N LEU A 265 -2.26 9.75 -2.73
CA LEU A 265 -2.46 9.79 -4.17
C LEU A 265 -3.74 9.02 -4.53
N PRO A 266 -4.57 9.52 -5.46
CA PRO A 266 -5.67 8.74 -6.03
C PRO A 266 -5.16 7.43 -6.67
N PRO A 267 -5.99 6.37 -6.73
CA PRO A 267 -5.60 5.10 -7.34
C PRO A 267 -5.23 5.27 -8.82
N TYR A 268 -4.25 4.51 -9.29
CA TYR A 268 -3.76 4.57 -10.66
C TYR A 268 -4.83 4.24 -11.69
N THR A 269 -5.82 3.43 -11.36
CA THR A 269 -7.00 3.18 -12.20
C THR A 269 -7.71 4.47 -12.56
N GLY A 270 -7.95 5.35 -11.57
CA GLY A 270 -8.56 6.66 -11.81
C GLY A 270 -7.63 7.63 -12.54
N LEU A 271 -6.36 7.74 -12.11
CA LEU A 271 -5.39 8.63 -12.76
C LEU A 271 -5.11 8.21 -14.21
N GLY A 272 -5.07 6.91 -14.47
CA GLY A 272 -4.78 6.33 -15.79
C GLY A 272 -5.98 6.33 -16.74
N PHE A 273 -7.18 6.74 -16.32
CA PHE A 273 -8.37 6.66 -17.16
C PHE A 273 -8.35 7.67 -18.32
N LYS A 274 -8.61 7.17 -19.52
CA LYS A 274 -8.69 7.93 -20.78
C LYS A 274 -10.04 7.70 -21.45
N ASP A 275 -10.50 8.70 -22.18
CA ASP A 275 -11.66 8.56 -23.06
C ASP A 275 -11.33 7.80 -24.36
N ASN A 276 -12.34 7.60 -25.20
CA ASN A 276 -12.19 6.91 -26.49
C ASN A 276 -11.27 7.64 -27.48
N ASN A 277 -10.95 8.91 -27.24
CA ASN A 277 -10.03 9.72 -28.04
C ASN A 277 -8.59 9.66 -27.48
N GLY A 278 -8.37 8.92 -26.39
CA GLY A 278 -7.08 8.81 -25.71
C GLY A 278 -6.72 9.99 -24.81
N ALA A 279 -7.66 10.90 -24.54
CA ALA A 279 -7.44 12.03 -23.64
C ALA A 279 -7.62 11.63 -22.17
N TRP A 280 -6.80 12.19 -21.31
CA TRP A 280 -6.91 11.99 -19.85
C TRP A 280 -8.18 12.63 -19.29
N VAL A 281 -9.12 11.84 -18.81
CA VAL A 281 -10.40 12.32 -18.26
C VAL A 281 -10.19 12.94 -16.88
N ASN A 282 -9.36 12.32 -16.05
CA ASN A 282 -9.20 12.62 -14.64
C ASN A 282 -8.00 13.53 -14.32
N LYS A 283 -7.63 14.43 -15.25
CA LYS A 283 -6.47 15.33 -15.14
C LYS A 283 -6.58 16.34 -13.99
N TYR A 284 -7.79 16.54 -13.44
CA TYR A 284 -8.06 17.50 -12.36
C TYR A 284 -8.15 16.86 -10.97
N LEU A 285 -7.92 15.56 -10.87
CA LEU A 285 -7.86 14.90 -9.57
C LEU A 285 -6.76 15.51 -8.69
N ARG A 286 -7.03 15.49 -7.38
CA ARG A 286 -6.12 15.98 -6.34
C ARG A 286 -5.83 14.85 -5.36
N TYR A 287 -4.77 15.02 -4.57
CA TYR A 287 -4.53 14.15 -3.42
C TYR A 287 -5.77 14.15 -2.50
N MET A 288 -6.19 12.97 -2.06
CA MET A 288 -7.09 12.85 -0.91
C MET A 288 -6.37 13.34 0.32
N SER A 289 -7.07 13.98 1.24
CA SER A 289 -6.52 14.38 2.52
C SER A 289 -7.34 13.82 3.68
N VAL A 290 -6.67 13.60 4.80
CA VAL A 290 -7.32 13.24 6.06
C VAL A 290 -6.65 14.00 7.20
N SER A 291 -7.44 14.75 7.99
CA SER A 291 -7.04 15.15 9.34
C SER A 291 -7.40 14.01 10.29
N GLN A 292 -6.48 13.69 11.17
CA GLN A 292 -6.65 12.63 12.15
C GLN A 292 -6.16 13.12 13.50
N GLU A 293 -6.97 12.94 14.52
CA GLU A 293 -6.66 13.15 15.92
C GLU A 293 -6.94 11.89 16.71
N SER A 294 -6.07 11.57 17.69
CA SER A 294 -6.32 10.49 18.65
C SER A 294 -5.79 10.84 20.02
N LEU A 295 -6.42 10.27 21.05
CA LEU A 295 -6.01 10.34 22.45
C LEU A 295 -6.15 8.94 23.05
N GLY A 296 -5.07 8.44 23.63
CA GLY A 296 -5.00 7.09 24.17
C GLY A 296 -4.43 7.04 25.57
N LEU A 297 -4.86 6.06 26.33
CA LEU A 297 -4.35 5.70 27.63
C LEU A 297 -3.89 4.25 27.59
N SER A 298 -2.64 3.98 27.97
CA SER A 298 -2.08 2.62 28.04
C SER A 298 -1.59 2.33 29.44
N TRP A 299 -1.99 1.20 30.00
CA TRP A 299 -1.63 0.77 31.35
C TRP A 299 -0.95 -0.60 31.33
N HIS A 300 0.27 -0.62 31.86
CA HIS A 300 1.15 -1.79 31.98
C HIS A 300 1.43 -2.05 33.46
N PRO A 301 0.54 -2.72 34.21
CA PRO A 301 0.74 -2.97 35.65
C PRO A 301 1.87 -3.96 35.95
N GLY A 302 2.50 -4.52 34.97
CA GLY A 302 3.64 -5.43 35.02
C GLY A 302 4.09 -5.86 33.65
N ASN A 303 4.98 -6.85 33.57
CA ASN A 303 5.59 -7.27 32.30
C ASN A 303 4.72 -8.20 31.45
N THR A 304 3.56 -8.63 31.96
CA THR A 304 2.72 -9.68 31.35
C THR A 304 1.33 -9.21 30.96
N PHE A 305 0.94 -8.00 31.35
CA PHE A 305 -0.39 -7.47 31.10
C PHE A 305 -0.33 -6.05 30.54
N GLU A 306 -1.10 -5.80 29.52
CA GLU A 306 -1.30 -4.49 28.91
C GLU A 306 -2.80 -4.26 28.68
N LEU A 307 -3.27 -3.08 29.03
CA LEU A 307 -4.60 -2.58 28.72
C LEU A 307 -4.46 -1.21 28.07
N SER A 308 -5.05 -1.03 26.90
CA SER A 308 -5.09 0.26 26.22
C SER A 308 -6.51 0.63 25.81
N ALA A 309 -6.77 1.93 25.81
CA ALA A 309 -7.98 2.52 25.25
C ALA A 309 -7.60 3.76 24.46
N GLU A 310 -8.06 3.85 23.20
CA GLU A 310 -7.81 5.00 22.33
C GLU A 310 -9.13 5.48 21.72
N GLY A 311 -9.38 6.80 21.83
CA GLY A 311 -10.42 7.47 21.06
C GLY A 311 -9.81 8.15 19.84
N PHE A 312 -10.45 8.05 18.68
CA PHE A 312 -9.97 8.69 17.47
C PHE A 312 -11.08 9.40 16.69
N TYR A 313 -10.68 10.42 15.93
CA TYR A 313 -11.49 11.11 14.95
C TYR A 313 -10.70 11.31 13.65
N LYS A 314 -11.33 11.06 12.50
CA LYS A 314 -10.75 11.24 11.16
C LYS A 314 -11.75 11.97 10.26
N GLN A 315 -11.31 13.07 9.67
CA GLN A 315 -12.06 13.81 8.65
C GLN A 315 -11.35 13.65 7.31
N TYR A 316 -12.05 13.08 6.34
CA TYR A 316 -11.56 12.85 4.98
C TYR A 316 -12.10 13.91 4.05
N ASP A 317 -11.23 14.47 3.19
CA ASP A 317 -11.57 15.45 2.17
C ASP A 317 -10.98 15.05 0.81
N LYS A 318 -11.57 15.57 -0.26
CA LYS A 318 -11.12 15.32 -1.63
C LYS A 318 -11.10 13.84 -2.02
N ILE A 319 -11.96 13.02 -1.42
CA ILE A 319 -12.14 11.62 -1.81
C ILE A 319 -12.66 11.60 -3.26
N GLN A 320 -12.20 10.60 -4.04
CA GLN A 320 -12.66 10.41 -5.40
C GLN A 320 -14.15 10.05 -5.42
N PHE A 321 -14.89 10.78 -6.24
CA PHE A 321 -16.33 10.66 -6.41
C PHE A 321 -16.62 10.24 -7.86
N SER A 322 -17.37 9.17 -8.05
CA SER A 322 -17.85 8.73 -9.36
C SER A 322 -18.89 9.70 -9.90
N ILE A 323 -18.61 10.31 -11.06
CA ILE A 323 -19.55 11.24 -11.69
C ILE A 323 -20.75 10.47 -12.27
N ALA A 324 -20.51 9.26 -12.78
CA ALA A 324 -21.55 8.44 -13.38
C ALA A 324 -22.54 7.87 -12.34
N ASP A 325 -22.02 7.33 -11.23
CA ASP A 325 -22.85 6.64 -10.24
C ASP A 325 -23.33 7.54 -9.09
N GLY A 326 -22.75 8.75 -8.97
CA GLY A 326 -23.15 9.69 -7.93
C GLY A 326 -22.74 9.27 -6.51
N ILE A 327 -21.71 8.44 -6.35
CA ILE A 327 -21.24 7.96 -5.06
C ILE A 327 -19.70 8.06 -4.93
N PRO A 328 -19.15 8.16 -3.71
CA PRO A 328 -17.72 8.07 -3.50
C PRO A 328 -17.16 6.73 -3.99
N LEU A 329 -15.98 6.76 -4.61
CA LEU A 329 -15.31 5.55 -5.10
C LEU A 329 -15.08 4.51 -3.99
N ALA A 330 -14.83 4.98 -2.77
CA ALA A 330 -14.69 4.13 -1.58
C ALA A 330 -15.99 3.39 -1.17
N CYS A 331 -17.16 3.83 -1.66
CA CYS A 331 -18.47 3.22 -1.39
C CYS A 331 -18.89 2.25 -2.51
N LYS A 332 -18.13 2.13 -3.60
CA LYS A 332 -18.42 1.14 -4.63
C LYS A 332 -18.16 -0.26 -4.08
N GLY A 333 -19.12 -1.15 -4.29
CA GLY A 333 -19.02 -2.55 -3.90
C GLY A 333 -17.79 -3.23 -4.52
N ASN A 334 -17.34 -4.29 -3.88
CA ASN A 334 -16.18 -5.04 -4.33
C ASN A 334 -16.63 -6.27 -5.15
N ASP A 335 -17.15 -6.03 -6.34
CA ASP A 335 -17.63 -7.07 -7.24
C ASP A 335 -16.51 -7.69 -8.10
N TYR A 336 -15.27 -7.63 -7.63
CA TYR A 336 -14.07 -8.03 -8.38
C TYR A 336 -13.90 -7.33 -9.74
N GLY A 337 -14.69 -6.31 -9.99
CA GLY A 337 -14.59 -5.45 -11.15
C GLY A 337 -13.44 -4.44 -11.03
N VAL A 338 -13.16 -3.76 -12.12
CA VAL A 338 -12.16 -2.68 -12.14
C VAL A 338 -12.82 -1.40 -11.64
N ILE A 339 -12.45 -0.97 -10.44
CA ILE A 339 -12.94 0.27 -9.85
C ILE A 339 -12.02 1.43 -10.27
N GLY A 340 -12.62 2.54 -10.73
CA GLY A 340 -11.91 3.77 -11.05
C GLY A 340 -11.62 4.01 -12.52
N ASN A 341 -11.90 3.05 -13.42
CA ASN A 341 -11.85 3.27 -14.88
C ASN A 341 -13.09 4.06 -15.35
N GLU A 342 -13.23 5.28 -14.86
CA GLU A 342 -14.37 6.15 -15.08
C GLU A 342 -14.05 7.62 -14.82
N ALA A 343 -14.96 8.52 -15.16
CA ALA A 343 -14.85 9.93 -14.84
C ALA A 343 -15.04 10.17 -13.34
N LEU A 344 -14.04 10.77 -12.72
CA LEU A 344 -13.98 11.03 -11.28
C LEU A 344 -13.79 12.52 -10.98
N SER A 345 -14.25 12.95 -9.82
CA SER A 345 -13.92 14.25 -9.21
C SER A 345 -13.34 14.05 -7.81
N SER A 346 -12.62 15.05 -7.28
CA SER A 346 -12.07 15.03 -5.92
C SER A 346 -12.96 15.89 -5.00
N THR A 347 -14.24 15.51 -4.83
CA THR A 347 -15.26 16.35 -4.16
C THR A 347 -15.93 15.68 -2.98
N ALA A 348 -15.77 14.36 -2.80
CA ALA A 348 -16.42 13.67 -1.69
C ALA A 348 -15.69 13.90 -0.38
N GLN A 349 -16.45 13.82 0.71
CA GLN A 349 -16.00 13.93 2.09
C GLN A 349 -16.46 12.71 2.89
N GLY A 350 -15.76 12.42 3.97
CA GLY A 350 -16.11 11.34 4.88
C GLY A 350 -15.58 11.60 6.27
N ARG A 351 -16.09 10.87 7.25
CA ARG A 351 -15.60 10.90 8.63
C ARG A 351 -15.62 9.51 9.24
N ALA A 352 -14.67 9.24 10.11
CA ALA A 352 -14.65 8.06 10.95
C ALA A 352 -14.27 8.46 12.36
N TYR A 353 -14.90 7.87 13.36
CA TYR A 353 -14.58 8.06 14.77
C TYR A 353 -14.92 6.80 15.53
N GLY A 354 -14.21 6.55 16.62
CA GLY A 354 -14.42 5.38 17.44
C GLY A 354 -13.59 5.37 18.70
N ILE A 355 -13.79 4.33 19.49
CA ILE A 355 -13.02 3.97 20.67
C ILE A 355 -12.58 2.51 20.48
N GLU A 356 -11.34 2.25 20.70
CA GLU A 356 -10.71 0.93 20.63
C GLU A 356 -10.13 0.54 21.98
#